data_b6d66a9822601c82d4e9c98ac5974c91
#
_entry.id   b6d66a9822601c82d4e9c98ac5974c91
#
_cell.length_a   1.000
_cell.length_b   1.000
_cell.length_c   1.000
_cell.angle_alpha   90.00
_cell.angle_beta   90.00
_cell.angle_gamma   90.00
#
_symmetry.space_group_name_H-M   'P 1'
#
loop_
_entity.id
_entity.type
_entity.pdbx_description
1 polymer ?
#
loop_
_entity_poly.entity_id
_entity_poly.type
_entity_poly.pdbx_seq_one_letter_code
_entity_poly.pdbx_strand_id
1 'polypeptide(L)'
;WRGASRYYDPKYTDAFRLELKAVRKVREEYGLKNLNCMIPFCRTVKEAEVVTGIMAEEGLVRSPDFKIWLMAEIPSNIILADRFNKFVDGYSIGSNDLTMLILGCDRNNDTVASLFDERNLAIKRAIRHLIKVAHRDGKTVSICGQAPSVYPDFTEFLVKSGIDYVSVNPDMVKSTRLNVARI
;
A
#
# COMPACT_ATOMS: atom_id res chain seq x y z
N TRP A 1 -4.10 13.05 8.92
CA TRP A 1 -3.77 11.61 8.77
C TRP A 1 -4.63 10.69 9.64
N ARG A 2 -5.94 10.75 9.47
CA ARG A 2 -6.84 9.84 10.22
C ARG A 2 -6.79 8.41 9.65
N GLY A 3 -6.69 8.27 8.34
CA GLY A 3 -6.58 6.97 7.68
C GLY A 3 -7.73 6.01 8.05
N ALA A 4 -7.40 4.73 8.25
CA ALA A 4 -8.35 3.68 8.54
C ALA A 4 -9.22 3.93 9.78
N SER A 5 -8.73 4.70 10.77
CA SER A 5 -9.52 5.02 11.97
C SER A 5 -10.79 5.81 11.66
N ARG A 6 -10.86 6.52 10.52
CA ARG A 6 -12.05 7.22 10.08
C ARG A 6 -13.19 6.28 9.72
N TYR A 7 -12.88 5.09 9.21
CA TYR A 7 -13.86 4.16 8.65
C TYR A 7 -14.77 3.53 9.70
N TYR A 8 -14.33 3.48 10.97
CA TYR A 8 -15.12 2.97 12.09
C TYR A 8 -15.45 4.04 13.14
N ASP A 9 -15.08 5.29 12.91
CA ASP A 9 -15.52 6.42 13.74
C ASP A 9 -17.02 6.66 13.52
N PRO A 10 -17.86 6.69 14.57
CA PRO A 10 -19.31 6.87 14.44
C PRO A 10 -19.72 8.07 13.59
N LYS A 11 -18.91 9.10 13.54
CA LYS A 11 -19.17 10.30 12.73
C LYS A 11 -19.01 10.09 11.23
N TYR A 12 -18.23 9.09 10.81
CA TYR A 12 -17.82 8.92 9.39
C TYR A 12 -18.12 7.54 8.83
N THR A 13 -18.48 6.56 9.68
CA THR A 13 -18.68 5.17 9.24
C THR A 13 -19.80 5.03 8.21
N ASP A 14 -20.84 5.85 8.26
CA ASP A 14 -21.91 5.82 7.26
C ASP A 14 -21.42 6.22 5.87
N ALA A 15 -20.51 7.21 5.79
CA ALA A 15 -19.89 7.60 4.52
C ALA A 15 -19.03 6.46 3.95
N PHE A 16 -18.28 5.76 4.79
CA PHE A 16 -17.50 4.59 4.38
C PHE A 16 -18.42 3.45 3.90
N ARG A 17 -19.49 3.15 4.61
CA ARG A 17 -20.48 2.15 4.17
C ARG A 17 -21.12 2.51 2.84
N LEU A 18 -21.37 3.80 2.58
CA LEU A 18 -21.88 4.26 1.29
C LEU A 18 -20.87 4.02 0.16
N GLU A 19 -19.57 4.27 0.40
CA GLU A 19 -18.49 3.96 -0.54
C GLU A 19 -18.43 2.46 -0.84
N LEU A 20 -18.51 1.60 0.19
CA LEU A 20 -18.52 0.15 0.02
C LEU A 20 -19.73 -0.34 -0.80
N LYS A 21 -20.92 0.24 -0.58
CA LYS A 21 -22.11 -0.04 -1.40
C LYS A 21 -21.88 0.35 -2.87
N ALA A 22 -21.21 1.46 -3.14
CA ALA A 22 -20.85 1.86 -4.50
C ALA A 22 -19.88 0.86 -5.14
N VAL A 23 -18.85 0.42 -4.43
CA VAL A 23 -17.92 -0.63 -4.88
C VAL A 23 -18.66 -1.92 -5.19
N ARG A 24 -19.54 -2.37 -4.29
CA ARG A 24 -20.35 -3.56 -4.52
C ARG A 24 -21.23 -3.43 -5.76
N LYS A 25 -21.92 -2.31 -5.92
CA LYS A 25 -22.76 -2.03 -7.09
C LYS A 25 -21.97 -2.13 -8.39
N VAL A 26 -20.78 -1.52 -8.47
CA VAL A 26 -19.90 -1.60 -9.64
C VAL A 26 -19.53 -3.03 -9.96
N ARG A 27 -19.25 -3.84 -8.94
CA ARG A 27 -18.85 -5.24 -9.12
C ARG A 27 -20.02 -6.16 -9.50
N GLU A 28 -21.19 -5.97 -8.89
CA GLU A 28 -22.33 -6.87 -9.02
C GLU A 28 -23.27 -6.46 -10.15
N GLU A 29 -23.64 -5.18 -10.22
CA GLU A 29 -24.59 -4.71 -11.23
C GLU A 29 -23.92 -4.36 -12.57
N TYR A 30 -22.71 -3.77 -12.54
CA TYR A 30 -21.98 -3.41 -13.76
C TYR A 30 -20.99 -4.50 -14.21
N GLY A 31 -20.82 -5.56 -13.42
CA GLY A 31 -20.00 -6.71 -13.78
C GLY A 31 -18.48 -6.48 -13.76
N LEU A 32 -18.01 -5.33 -13.25
CA LEU A 32 -16.58 -4.98 -13.25
C LEU A 32 -15.84 -5.65 -12.06
N LYS A 33 -15.65 -6.96 -12.18
CA LYS A 33 -15.04 -7.79 -11.14
C LYS A 33 -13.55 -7.50 -10.86
N ASN A 34 -12.88 -6.78 -11.74
CA ASN A 34 -11.48 -6.36 -11.57
C ASN A 34 -11.28 -5.19 -10.57
N LEU A 35 -12.35 -4.58 -10.06
CA LEU A 35 -12.26 -3.58 -9.01
C LEU A 35 -11.96 -4.24 -7.66
N ASN A 36 -10.89 -3.81 -7.00
CA ASN A 36 -10.46 -4.25 -5.67
C ASN A 36 -10.34 -3.05 -4.73
N CYS A 37 -10.16 -3.28 -3.43
CA CYS A 37 -10.05 -2.21 -2.44
C CYS A 37 -8.66 -2.16 -1.80
N MET A 38 -8.24 -0.96 -1.42
CA MET A 38 -7.02 -0.73 -0.66
C MET A 38 -7.31 0.12 0.57
N ILE A 39 -6.85 -0.34 1.74
CA ILE A 39 -7.01 0.34 3.01
C ILE A 39 -5.80 1.27 3.22
N PRO A 40 -6.00 2.60 3.30
CA PRO A 40 -4.92 3.55 3.51
C PRO A 40 -4.63 3.72 5.00
N PHE A 41 -3.40 4.05 5.33
CA PHE A 41 -2.94 4.53 6.63
C PHE A 41 -3.52 3.77 7.82
N CYS A 42 -3.36 2.44 7.81
CA CYS A 42 -3.85 1.52 8.83
C CYS A 42 -2.75 1.28 9.88
N ARG A 43 -2.91 1.80 11.08
CA ARG A 43 -1.86 1.84 12.12
C ARG A 43 -1.68 0.55 12.86
N THR A 44 -2.78 -0.15 13.09
CA THR A 44 -2.79 -1.34 13.96
C THR A 44 -3.46 -2.52 13.28
N VAL A 45 -3.07 -3.72 13.70
CA VAL A 45 -3.72 -4.96 13.27
C VAL A 45 -5.22 -4.96 13.62
N LYS A 46 -5.58 -4.33 14.76
CA LYS A 46 -6.98 -4.19 15.17
C LYS A 46 -7.78 -3.29 14.22
N GLU A 47 -7.19 -2.20 13.72
CA GLU A 47 -7.82 -1.38 12.67
C GLU A 47 -8.09 -2.21 11.41
N ALA A 48 -7.12 -3.01 10.96
CA ALA A 48 -7.30 -3.87 9.80
C ALA A 48 -8.45 -4.88 10.01
N GLU A 49 -8.51 -5.51 11.18
CA GLU A 49 -9.60 -6.43 11.55
C GLU A 49 -10.97 -5.74 11.50
N VAL A 50 -11.08 -4.57 12.13
CA VAL A 50 -12.36 -3.82 12.18
C VAL A 50 -12.79 -3.38 10.80
N VAL A 51 -11.88 -2.78 10.00
CA VAL A 51 -12.23 -2.28 8.67
C VAL A 51 -12.60 -3.42 7.72
N THR A 52 -11.87 -4.53 7.72
CA THR A 52 -12.23 -5.69 6.90
C THR A 52 -13.52 -6.35 7.35
N GLY A 53 -13.85 -6.28 8.65
CA GLY A 53 -15.13 -6.69 9.20
C GLY A 53 -16.29 -5.86 8.63
N ILE A 54 -16.18 -4.53 8.65
CA ILE A 54 -17.17 -3.61 8.05
C ILE A 54 -17.33 -3.88 6.55
N MET A 55 -16.24 -4.12 5.83
CA MET A 55 -16.30 -4.48 4.41
C MET A 55 -17.08 -5.78 4.19
N ALA A 56 -16.87 -6.78 5.04
CA ALA A 56 -17.57 -8.06 4.97
C ALA A 56 -19.07 -7.91 5.29
N GLU A 57 -19.44 -7.08 6.26
CA GLU A 57 -20.85 -6.74 6.58
C GLU A 57 -21.57 -6.12 5.37
N GLU A 58 -20.87 -5.33 4.56
CA GLU A 58 -21.40 -4.74 3.32
C GLU A 58 -21.30 -5.68 2.11
N GLY A 59 -20.95 -6.96 2.31
CA GLY A 59 -20.89 -7.98 1.27
C GLY A 59 -19.57 -8.04 0.49
N LEU A 60 -18.56 -7.27 0.89
CA LEU A 60 -17.23 -7.27 0.26
C LEU A 60 -16.27 -8.18 1.03
N VAL A 61 -16.45 -9.48 0.84
CA VAL A 61 -15.64 -10.53 1.48
C VAL A 61 -14.47 -10.89 0.58
N ARG A 62 -13.28 -11.01 1.16
CA ARG A 62 -12.07 -11.48 0.45
C ARG A 62 -12.32 -12.83 -0.22
N SER A 63 -11.94 -12.93 -1.48
CA SER A 63 -12.12 -14.12 -2.30
C SER A 63 -11.07 -14.13 -3.44
N PRO A 64 -11.01 -15.19 -4.25
CA PRO A 64 -10.23 -15.16 -5.49
C PRO A 64 -10.55 -13.97 -6.39
N ASP A 65 -11.81 -13.53 -6.40
CA ASP A 65 -12.31 -12.45 -7.27
C ASP A 65 -12.30 -11.06 -6.60
N PHE A 66 -12.13 -10.99 -5.27
CA PHE A 66 -12.09 -9.71 -4.56
C PHE A 66 -10.92 -9.68 -3.59
N LYS A 67 -9.98 -8.79 -3.87
CA LYS A 67 -8.78 -8.61 -3.07
C LYS A 67 -8.85 -7.35 -2.22
N ILE A 68 -8.32 -7.46 -1.00
CA ILE A 68 -8.11 -6.32 -0.12
C ILE A 68 -6.61 -6.10 0.02
N TRP A 69 -6.17 -4.90 -0.34
CA TRP A 69 -4.79 -4.46 -0.22
C TRP A 69 -4.62 -3.51 0.95
N LEU A 70 -3.41 -3.42 1.48
CA LEU A 70 -3.03 -2.43 2.48
C LEU A 70 -1.99 -1.48 1.90
N MET A 71 -2.18 -0.18 2.11
CA MET A 71 -1.11 0.78 1.89
C MET A 71 -0.08 0.62 3.01
N ALA A 72 1.10 0.11 2.65
CA ALA A 72 2.20 -0.07 3.59
C ALA A 72 3.03 1.23 3.65
N GLU A 73 2.61 2.12 4.52
CA GLU A 73 3.15 3.48 4.61
C GLU A 73 3.47 3.92 6.04
N ILE A 74 3.24 3.01 7.01
CA ILE A 74 3.50 3.23 8.43
C ILE A 74 4.51 2.18 8.90
N PRO A 75 5.50 2.53 9.74
CA PRO A 75 6.48 1.56 10.24
C PRO A 75 5.87 0.32 10.89
N SER A 76 4.71 0.44 11.55
CA SER A 76 3.99 -0.70 12.12
C SER A 76 3.55 -1.74 11.07
N ASN A 77 3.24 -1.31 9.83
CA ASN A 77 2.91 -2.23 8.74
C ASN A 77 4.11 -3.11 8.34
N ILE A 78 5.31 -2.58 8.48
CA ILE A 78 6.54 -3.30 8.19
C ILE A 78 6.87 -4.27 9.34
N ILE A 79 6.84 -3.76 10.59
CA ILE A 79 7.22 -4.51 11.78
C ILE A 79 6.26 -5.68 12.04
N LEU A 80 4.96 -5.48 11.79
CA LEU A 80 3.90 -6.46 12.03
C LEU A 80 3.30 -7.03 10.75
N ALA A 81 4.06 -7.05 9.65
CA ALA A 81 3.57 -7.53 8.35
C ALA A 81 2.98 -8.95 8.44
N ASP A 82 3.61 -9.85 9.22
CA ASP A 82 3.12 -11.21 9.48
C ASP A 82 1.72 -11.23 10.13
N ARG A 83 1.37 -10.20 10.90
CA ARG A 83 0.06 -10.07 11.53
C ARG A 83 -0.97 -9.47 10.58
N PHE A 84 -0.58 -8.46 9.81
CA PHE A 84 -1.44 -7.85 8.80
C PHE A 84 -1.76 -8.82 7.64
N ASN A 85 -0.87 -9.75 7.29
CA ASN A 85 -1.07 -10.77 6.25
C ASN A 85 -2.37 -11.59 6.42
N LYS A 86 -2.91 -11.66 7.63
CA LYS A 86 -4.20 -12.35 7.91
C LYS A 86 -5.39 -11.63 7.28
N PHE A 87 -5.31 -10.33 7.12
CA PHE A 87 -6.42 -9.46 6.72
C PHE A 87 -6.34 -8.98 5.27
N VAL A 88 -5.18 -9.14 4.61
CA VAL A 88 -4.94 -8.59 3.28
C VAL A 88 -4.42 -9.63 2.29
N ASP A 89 -4.53 -9.32 1.01
CA ASP A 89 -4.03 -10.14 -0.10
C ASP A 89 -2.72 -9.59 -0.67
N GLY A 90 -2.38 -8.35 -0.35
CA GLY A 90 -1.16 -7.71 -0.80
C GLY A 90 -0.95 -6.34 -0.17
N TYR A 91 0.17 -5.75 -0.52
CA TYR A 91 0.59 -4.42 -0.07
C TYR A 91 0.91 -3.52 -1.24
N SER A 92 0.60 -2.24 -1.09
CA SER A 92 1.19 -1.19 -1.91
C SER A 92 2.04 -0.29 -1.00
N ILE A 93 3.32 -0.19 -1.28
CA ILE A 93 4.24 0.62 -0.47
C ILE A 93 4.01 2.09 -0.81
N GLY A 94 3.50 2.86 0.16
CA GLY A 94 3.43 4.32 0.11
C GLY A 94 4.78 4.91 0.53
N SER A 95 5.75 4.91 -0.38
CA SER A 95 7.14 5.21 -0.04
C SER A 95 7.34 6.62 0.50
N ASN A 96 6.51 7.58 0.10
CA ASN A 96 6.57 8.95 0.61
C ASN A 96 6.29 9.01 2.12
N ASP A 97 5.12 8.49 2.54
CA ASP A 97 4.72 8.50 3.95
C ASP A 97 5.60 7.57 4.79
N LEU A 98 5.95 6.41 4.24
CA LEU A 98 6.87 5.49 4.91
C LEU A 98 8.24 6.15 5.18
N THR A 99 8.75 6.92 4.22
CA THR A 99 10.02 7.65 4.37
C THR A 99 9.91 8.73 5.44
N MET A 100 8.84 9.54 5.39
CA MET A 100 8.61 10.57 6.41
C MET A 100 8.55 9.99 7.81
N LEU A 101 7.84 8.88 7.98
CA LEU A 101 7.63 8.28 9.30
C LEU A 101 8.83 7.48 9.81
N ILE A 102 9.59 6.83 8.94
CA ILE A 102 10.82 6.12 9.36
C ILE A 102 11.93 7.10 9.70
N LEU A 103 12.10 8.17 8.90
CA LEU A 103 13.17 9.17 9.13
C LEU A 103 12.73 10.28 10.08
N GLY A 104 11.44 10.35 10.45
CA GLY A 104 10.92 11.42 11.31
C GLY A 104 11.03 12.80 10.66
N CYS A 105 10.93 12.90 9.34
CA CYS A 105 11.03 14.17 8.59
C CYS A 105 9.77 14.45 7.79
N ASP A 106 9.33 15.72 7.80
CA ASP A 106 8.25 16.20 6.94
C ASP A 106 8.83 16.79 5.66
N ARG A 107 8.52 16.18 4.51
CA ARG A 107 8.96 16.64 3.18
C ARG A 107 8.45 18.03 2.80
N ASN A 108 7.40 18.52 3.47
CA ASN A 108 6.81 19.84 3.23
C ASN A 108 7.38 20.92 4.18
N ASN A 109 8.27 20.56 5.09
CA ASN A 109 8.91 21.49 6.01
C ASN A 109 10.32 21.80 5.49
N ASP A 110 10.56 23.03 5.08
CA ASP A 110 11.80 23.49 4.44
C ASP A 110 13.06 23.20 5.30
N THR A 111 12.93 23.17 6.62
CA THR A 111 14.06 22.91 7.53
C THR A 111 14.56 21.47 7.46
N VAL A 112 13.65 20.50 7.27
CA VAL A 112 13.99 19.06 7.31
C VAL A 112 13.74 18.34 5.98
N ALA A 113 13.17 19.01 4.98
CA ALA A 113 12.90 18.42 3.67
C ALA A 113 14.14 17.85 2.98
N SER A 114 15.29 18.44 3.24
CA SER A 114 16.59 17.96 2.71
C SER A 114 17.00 16.58 3.24
N LEU A 115 16.43 16.13 4.35
CA LEU A 115 16.66 14.82 4.95
C LEU A 115 15.77 13.73 4.34
N PHE A 116 14.76 14.13 3.57
CA PHE A 116 13.84 13.20 2.92
C PHE A 116 14.52 12.56 1.70
N ASP A 117 14.84 11.28 1.79
CA ASP A 117 15.36 10.49 0.67
C ASP A 117 14.80 9.06 0.74
N GLU A 118 13.93 8.71 -0.20
CA GLU A 118 13.33 7.38 -0.32
C GLU A 118 14.39 6.28 -0.57
N ARG A 119 15.60 6.65 -1.05
CA ARG A 119 16.72 5.73 -1.28
C ARG A 119 17.53 5.44 -0.01
N ASN A 120 17.20 6.07 1.11
CA ASN A 120 17.88 5.84 2.39
C ASN A 120 17.93 4.34 2.74
N LEU A 121 19.03 3.92 3.34
CA LEU A 121 19.22 2.51 3.69
C LEU A 121 18.15 1.96 4.63
N ALA A 122 17.63 2.79 5.56
CA ALA A 122 16.54 2.39 6.46
C ALA A 122 15.28 2.03 5.67
N ILE A 123 14.94 2.85 4.66
CA ILE A 123 13.79 2.62 3.78
C ILE A 123 13.99 1.36 2.95
N LYS A 124 15.16 1.22 2.31
CA LYS A 124 15.49 0.02 1.54
C LYS A 124 15.43 -1.27 2.38
N ARG A 125 15.86 -1.22 3.63
CA ARG A 125 15.75 -2.36 4.56
C ARG A 125 14.30 -2.67 4.93
N ALA A 126 13.49 -1.64 5.21
CA ALA A 126 12.08 -1.79 5.51
C ALA A 126 11.32 -2.43 4.34
N ILE A 127 11.52 -1.92 3.12
CA ILE A 127 10.91 -2.46 1.89
C ILE A 127 11.30 -3.93 1.68
N ARG A 128 12.59 -4.26 1.77
CA ARG A 128 13.07 -5.62 1.60
C ARG A 128 12.50 -6.58 2.64
N HIS A 129 12.36 -6.13 3.88
CA HIS A 129 11.74 -6.89 4.95
C HIS A 129 10.26 -7.18 4.65
N LEU A 130 9.50 -6.15 4.25
CA LEU A 130 8.08 -6.30 3.89
C LEU A 130 7.90 -7.32 2.75
N ILE A 131 8.66 -7.18 1.66
CA ILE A 131 8.59 -8.10 0.51
C ILE A 131 8.83 -9.54 0.97
N LYS A 132 9.89 -9.76 1.75
CA LYS A 132 10.23 -11.10 2.27
C LYS A 132 9.11 -11.70 3.12
N VAL A 133 8.52 -10.92 4.05
CA VAL A 133 7.46 -11.41 4.95
C VAL A 133 6.16 -11.62 4.19
N ALA A 134 5.81 -10.72 3.28
CA ALA A 134 4.62 -10.85 2.44
C ALA A 134 4.68 -12.11 1.55
N HIS A 135 5.79 -12.31 0.83
CA HIS A 135 5.97 -13.46 -0.05
C HIS A 135 5.98 -14.79 0.70
N ARG A 136 6.58 -14.86 1.90
CA ARG A 136 6.52 -16.07 2.73
C ARG A 136 5.09 -16.54 2.96
N ASP A 137 4.16 -15.60 3.09
CA ASP A 137 2.74 -15.86 3.36
C ASP A 137 1.88 -15.77 2.08
N GLY A 138 2.49 -15.83 0.89
CA GLY A 138 1.81 -15.83 -0.41
C GLY A 138 1.12 -14.51 -0.79
N LYS A 139 1.59 -13.38 -0.23
CA LYS A 139 1.05 -12.05 -0.53
C LYS A 139 1.92 -11.34 -1.56
N THR A 140 1.29 -10.52 -2.40
CA THR A 140 1.99 -9.69 -3.39
C THR A 140 2.31 -8.30 -2.86
N VAL A 141 3.36 -7.68 -3.41
CA VAL A 141 3.81 -6.34 -2.99
C VAL A 141 3.99 -5.44 -4.21
N SER A 142 3.36 -4.28 -4.17
CA SER A 142 3.58 -3.20 -5.12
C SER A 142 4.19 -1.98 -4.43
N ILE A 143 4.57 -1.00 -5.22
CA ILE A 143 4.96 0.33 -4.75
C ILE A 143 4.23 1.41 -5.53
N CYS A 144 3.80 2.48 -4.85
CA CYS A 144 3.16 3.64 -5.43
C CYS A 144 3.76 4.91 -4.80
N GLY A 145 4.94 5.22 -5.04
CA GLY A 145 5.60 6.47 -4.67
C GLY A 145 6.23 7.09 -5.89
N GLN A 146 6.89 8.22 -5.73
CA GLN A 146 7.54 8.90 -6.83
C GLN A 146 8.93 8.32 -7.15
N ALA A 147 9.59 7.70 -6.18
CA ALA A 147 10.96 7.22 -6.31
C ALA A 147 11.21 6.35 -7.55
N PRO A 148 10.34 5.38 -7.93
CA PRO A 148 10.56 4.60 -9.14
C PRO A 148 10.49 5.41 -10.44
N SER A 149 9.74 6.50 -10.45
CA SER A 149 9.67 7.40 -11.61
C SER A 149 10.86 8.35 -11.72
N VAL A 150 11.54 8.62 -10.60
CA VAL A 150 12.62 9.62 -10.50
C VAL A 150 13.99 8.96 -10.50
N TYR A 151 14.12 7.81 -9.84
CA TYR A 151 15.42 7.17 -9.59
C TYR A 151 15.50 5.78 -10.23
N PRO A 152 16.17 5.60 -11.38
CA PRO A 152 16.31 4.30 -12.02
C PRO A 152 17.02 3.25 -11.14
N ASP A 153 17.98 3.66 -10.31
CA ASP A 153 18.67 2.81 -9.34
C ASP A 153 17.78 2.29 -8.24
N PHE A 154 16.74 3.06 -7.88
CA PHE A 154 15.74 2.60 -6.93
C PHE A 154 14.82 1.53 -7.53
N THR A 155 14.46 1.68 -8.81
CA THR A 155 13.72 0.64 -9.56
C THR A 155 14.54 -0.65 -9.64
N GLU A 156 15.83 -0.56 -9.93
CA GLU A 156 16.74 -1.72 -9.93
C GLU A 156 16.76 -2.41 -8.55
N PHE A 157 16.87 -1.63 -7.47
CA PHE A 157 16.81 -2.14 -6.11
C PHE A 157 15.49 -2.89 -5.84
N LEU A 158 14.36 -2.35 -6.26
CA LEU A 158 13.04 -2.96 -6.08
C LEU A 158 12.93 -4.31 -6.80
N VAL A 159 13.32 -4.35 -8.06
CA VAL A 159 13.31 -5.57 -8.88
C VAL A 159 14.21 -6.64 -8.26
N LYS A 160 15.44 -6.29 -7.88
CA LYS A 160 16.38 -7.21 -7.20
C LYS A 160 15.89 -7.65 -5.81
N SER A 161 14.99 -6.89 -5.21
CA SER A 161 14.34 -7.26 -3.94
C SER A 161 13.12 -8.16 -4.13
N GLY A 162 12.70 -8.40 -5.39
CA GLY A 162 11.59 -9.29 -5.73
C GLY A 162 10.22 -8.61 -5.70
N ILE A 163 10.12 -7.31 -5.91
CA ILE A 163 8.81 -6.63 -5.94
C ILE A 163 7.95 -7.15 -7.11
N ASP A 164 6.64 -7.31 -6.89
CA ASP A 164 5.73 -7.85 -7.90
C ASP A 164 5.26 -6.79 -8.91
N TYR A 165 4.99 -5.56 -8.42
CA TYR A 165 4.50 -4.47 -9.26
C TYR A 165 5.16 -3.14 -8.91
N VAL A 166 5.43 -2.32 -9.93
CA VAL A 166 5.95 -0.97 -9.77
C VAL A 166 5.01 0.01 -10.47
N SER A 167 4.43 0.92 -9.71
CA SER A 167 3.63 2.02 -10.25
C SER A 167 4.54 3.20 -10.56
N VAL A 168 4.39 3.77 -11.75
CA VAL A 168 5.14 4.94 -12.21
C VAL A 168 4.24 5.93 -12.92
N ASN A 169 4.69 7.16 -13.07
CA ASN A 169 3.97 8.14 -13.87
C ASN A 169 3.83 7.67 -15.32
N PRO A 170 2.73 8.01 -16.02
CA PRO A 170 2.44 7.51 -17.37
C PRO A 170 3.57 7.74 -18.38
N ASP A 171 4.22 8.89 -18.31
CA ASP A 171 5.37 9.28 -19.15
C ASP A 171 6.62 8.43 -18.89
N MET A 172 6.74 7.85 -17.68
CA MET A 172 7.87 7.02 -17.27
C MET A 172 7.70 5.52 -17.57
N VAL A 173 6.52 5.07 -17.98
CA VAL A 173 6.22 3.64 -18.22
C VAL A 173 7.20 3.02 -19.21
N LYS A 174 7.45 3.67 -20.35
CA LYS A 174 8.33 3.14 -21.38
C LYS A 174 9.78 3.02 -20.89
N SER A 175 10.32 4.08 -20.30
CA SER A 175 11.69 4.10 -19.79
C SER A 175 11.90 3.11 -18.65
N THR A 176 10.95 3.02 -17.72
CA THR A 176 11.00 2.07 -16.61
C THR A 176 10.97 0.63 -17.11
N ARG A 177 10.09 0.28 -18.07
CA ARG A 177 10.08 -1.06 -18.67
C ARG A 177 11.39 -1.42 -19.33
N LEU A 178 12.01 -0.48 -20.05
CA LEU A 178 13.32 -0.71 -20.66
C LEU A 178 14.42 -0.88 -19.61
N ASN A 179 14.34 -0.15 -18.50
CA ASN A 179 15.27 -0.30 -17.38
C ASN A 179 15.13 -1.69 -16.74
N VAL A 180 13.89 -2.09 -16.40
CA VAL A 180 13.61 -3.41 -15.81
C VAL A 180 14.07 -4.56 -16.71
N ALA A 181 13.92 -4.44 -18.04
CA ALA A 181 14.33 -5.47 -18.99
C ALA A 181 15.87 -5.67 -19.08
N ARG A 182 16.66 -4.77 -18.49
CA ARG A 182 18.14 -4.85 -18.45
C ARG A 182 18.69 -5.41 -17.14
N ILE A 183 17.84 -5.59 -16.13
CA ILE A 183 18.18 -6.09 -14.80
C ILE A 183 18.13 -7.61 -14.77
#